data_d8095d03a4ce44381e6632864d962923
#
_entry.id   d8095d03a4ce44381e6632864d962923
#
_cell.length_a   1.000
_cell.length_b   1.000
_cell.length_c   1.000
_cell.angle_alpha   90.00
_cell.angle_beta   90.00
_cell.angle_gamma   90.00
#
_symmetry.space_group_name_H-M   'P 1'
#
loop_
_entity.id
_entity.type
_entity.pdbx_description
1 polymer ?
#
loop_
_entity_poly.entity_id
_entity_poly.type
_entity_poly.pdbx_seq_one_letter_code
_entity_poly.pdbx_strand_id
1 'polypeptide(L)'
;MILRTWRFLTIILVSLSMAMAFCHLLQLPPRMSYDGAQWVTTQGLYQLFGTVGAFIEVGALLSATVLLLAVYRRRPAFQWTLFGTVCLLAAHVAWWVFIAPVNAEIATWTPDTIPADWTWWRSQWEYTHAARAILEILGLSALVLSVLVETPTQRLREQAALTTDPSQMTTPYVDPAWRTAPNVDTTRDQCVYTIC
;
A
#
# COMPACT_ATOMS: atom_id res chain seq x y z
N MET A 1 -2.88 -19.60 -4.75
CA MET A 1 -3.19 -19.40 -3.30
C MET A 1 -2.01 -18.75 -2.57
N ILE A 2 -0.80 -19.28 -2.66
CA ILE A 2 0.40 -18.81 -1.91
C ILE A 2 0.64 -17.29 -2.00
N LEU A 3 0.64 -16.70 -3.21
CA LEU A 3 0.87 -15.25 -3.36
C LEU A 3 -0.20 -14.40 -2.67
N ARG A 4 -1.47 -14.81 -2.68
CA ARG A 4 -2.55 -14.07 -2.00
C ARG A 4 -2.37 -14.10 -0.48
N THR A 5 -2.03 -15.26 0.07
CA THR A 5 -1.72 -15.41 1.50
C THR A 5 -0.52 -14.57 1.88
N TRP A 6 0.55 -14.57 1.05
CA TRP A 6 1.74 -13.77 1.32
C TRP A 6 1.45 -12.26 1.30
N ARG A 7 0.68 -11.79 0.32
CA ARG A 7 0.22 -10.39 0.28
C ARG A 7 -0.55 -9.98 1.53
N PHE A 8 -1.48 -10.85 1.96
CA PHE A 8 -2.25 -10.63 3.18
C PHE A 8 -1.34 -10.50 4.40
N LEU A 9 -0.42 -11.46 4.60
CA LEU A 9 0.52 -11.43 5.72
C LEU A 9 1.43 -10.19 5.69
N THR A 10 1.93 -9.83 4.51
CA THR A 10 2.73 -8.60 4.34
C THR A 10 1.96 -7.35 4.75
N ILE A 11 0.71 -7.20 4.28
CA ILE A 11 -0.13 -6.06 4.62
C ILE A 11 -0.39 -6.02 6.13
N ILE A 12 -0.69 -7.14 6.78
CA ILE A 12 -0.90 -7.19 8.23
C ILE A 12 0.36 -6.76 8.98
N LEU A 13 1.54 -7.30 8.64
CA LEU A 13 2.80 -6.92 9.30
C LEU A 13 3.12 -5.43 9.13
N VAL A 14 2.97 -4.91 7.91
CA VAL A 14 3.21 -3.49 7.62
C VAL A 14 2.19 -2.60 8.33
N SER A 15 0.92 -3.04 8.42
CA SER A 15 -0.11 -2.30 9.16
C SER A 15 0.21 -2.21 10.65
N LEU A 16 0.72 -3.28 11.26
CA LEU A 16 1.13 -3.29 12.67
C LEU A 16 2.34 -2.37 12.90
N SER A 17 3.35 -2.41 12.01
CA SER A 17 4.49 -1.49 12.05
C SER A 17 4.05 -0.04 11.94
N MET A 18 3.26 0.27 10.90
CA MET A 18 2.72 1.61 10.67
C MET A 18 1.87 2.12 11.84
N ALA A 19 1.06 1.28 12.47
CA ALA A 19 0.23 1.67 13.61
C ALA A 19 1.08 2.16 14.78
N MET A 20 2.21 1.49 15.07
CA MET A 20 3.14 1.91 16.12
C MET A 20 3.81 3.25 15.76
N ALA A 21 4.27 3.42 14.52
CA ALA A 21 4.84 4.69 14.05
C ALA A 21 3.80 5.82 14.06
N PHE A 22 2.55 5.53 13.71
CA PHE A 22 1.45 6.50 13.73
C PHE A 22 1.11 6.94 15.15
N CYS A 23 1.21 6.07 16.16
CA CYS A 23 1.07 6.47 17.56
C CYS A 23 2.10 7.55 17.95
N HIS A 24 3.35 7.45 17.51
CA HIS A 24 4.36 8.47 17.75
C HIS A 24 3.99 9.80 17.07
N LEU A 25 3.48 9.76 15.83
CA LEU A 25 3.03 10.97 15.12
C LEU A 25 1.90 11.70 15.86
N LEU A 26 0.92 10.95 16.36
CA LEU A 26 -0.21 11.54 17.11
C LEU A 26 0.21 12.13 18.47
N GLN A 27 1.26 11.58 19.07
CA GLN A 27 1.78 12.04 20.35
C GLN A 27 2.77 13.21 20.21
N LEU A 28 3.22 13.53 19.00
CA LEU A 28 4.17 14.62 18.74
C LEU A 28 3.73 15.95 19.36
N PRO A 29 2.52 16.50 19.11
CA PRO A 29 2.15 17.82 19.62
C PRO A 29 2.19 17.92 21.14
N PRO A 30 1.56 17.03 21.92
CA PRO A 30 1.63 17.11 23.38
C PRO A 30 3.05 16.89 23.92
N ARG A 31 3.86 15.98 23.35
CA ARG A 31 5.21 15.73 23.84
C ARG A 31 6.18 16.88 23.57
N MET A 32 5.94 17.66 22.53
CA MET A 32 6.74 18.88 22.30
C MET A 32 6.49 19.98 23.34
N SER A 33 5.40 19.91 24.13
CA SER A 33 5.10 20.84 25.23
C SER A 33 5.62 20.37 26.60
N TYR A 34 6.10 19.13 26.72
CA TYR A 34 6.62 18.58 27.97
C TYR A 34 7.92 19.28 28.39
N ASP A 35 8.14 19.41 29.70
CA ASP A 35 9.47 19.68 30.24
C ASP A 35 10.39 18.46 30.11
N GLY A 36 11.68 18.63 30.42
CA GLY A 36 12.66 17.56 30.25
C GLY A 36 12.37 16.34 31.12
N ALA A 37 11.99 16.54 32.39
CA ALA A 37 11.72 15.46 33.33
C ALA A 37 10.50 14.63 32.91
N GLN A 38 9.44 15.29 32.48
CA GLN A 38 8.24 14.66 31.99
C GLN A 38 8.53 13.89 30.68
N TRP A 39 9.28 14.48 29.75
CA TRP A 39 9.62 13.85 28.49
C TRP A 39 10.48 12.58 28.70
N VAL A 40 11.54 12.63 29.53
CA VAL A 40 12.38 11.47 29.86
C VAL A 40 11.56 10.37 30.55
N THR A 41 10.69 10.74 31.50
CA THR A 41 9.82 9.75 32.18
C THR A 41 8.92 9.01 31.19
N THR A 42 8.40 9.70 30.16
CA THR A 42 7.53 9.06 29.15
C THR A 42 8.29 8.07 28.25
N GLN A 43 9.62 8.15 28.12
CA GLN A 43 10.39 7.21 27.32
C GLN A 43 10.28 5.75 27.81
N GLY A 44 10.04 5.54 29.10
CA GLY A 44 9.82 4.22 29.68
C GLY A 44 8.61 3.48 29.08
N LEU A 45 7.61 4.18 28.57
CA LEU A 45 6.43 3.59 27.91
C LEU A 45 6.78 2.91 26.57
N TYR A 46 7.90 3.30 25.95
CA TYR A 46 8.26 2.83 24.60
C TYR A 46 9.19 1.61 24.58
N GLN A 47 9.53 1.05 25.72
CA GLN A 47 10.43 -0.12 25.78
C GLN A 47 9.83 -1.34 25.03
N LEU A 48 8.53 -1.60 25.20
CA LEU A 48 7.84 -2.67 24.46
C LEU A 48 7.70 -2.33 22.97
N PHE A 49 7.49 -1.07 22.62
CA PHE A 49 7.47 -0.62 21.23
C PHE A 49 8.84 -0.86 20.56
N GLY A 50 9.94 -0.60 21.28
CA GLY A 50 11.29 -0.84 20.78
C GLY A 50 11.60 -2.33 20.56
N THR A 51 11.16 -3.20 21.46
CA THR A 51 11.44 -4.64 21.35
C THR A 51 10.48 -5.36 20.42
N VAL A 52 9.19 -5.36 20.72
CA VAL A 52 8.15 -6.03 19.90
C VAL A 52 8.06 -5.37 18.52
N GLY A 53 8.12 -4.03 18.48
CA GLY A 53 8.09 -3.26 17.26
C GLY A 53 9.25 -3.57 16.31
N ALA A 54 10.46 -3.76 16.83
CA ALA A 54 11.62 -4.12 16.02
C ALA A 54 11.41 -5.45 15.27
N PHE A 55 10.88 -6.48 15.93
CA PHE A 55 10.58 -7.76 15.28
C PHE A 55 9.51 -7.62 14.22
N ILE A 56 8.45 -6.84 14.48
CA ILE A 56 7.36 -6.61 13.53
C ILE A 56 7.90 -5.82 12.32
N GLU A 57 8.68 -4.77 12.54
CA GLU A 57 9.23 -3.92 11.47
C GLU A 57 10.19 -4.70 10.56
N VAL A 58 11.13 -5.47 11.15
CA VAL A 58 12.03 -6.34 10.38
C VAL A 58 11.24 -7.39 9.62
N GLY A 59 10.25 -8.03 10.26
CA GLY A 59 9.37 -9.00 9.61
C GLY A 59 8.57 -8.38 8.45
N ALA A 60 8.07 -7.15 8.62
CA ALA A 60 7.36 -6.40 7.58
C ALA A 60 8.27 -6.11 6.38
N LEU A 61 9.49 -5.60 6.62
CA LEU A 61 10.46 -5.31 5.56
C LEU A 61 10.90 -6.56 4.81
N LEU A 62 11.20 -7.65 5.52
CA LEU A 62 11.57 -8.93 4.89
C LEU A 62 10.40 -9.49 4.07
N SER A 63 9.18 -9.45 4.62
CA SER A 63 7.98 -9.92 3.93
C SER A 63 7.69 -9.10 2.67
N ALA A 64 7.84 -7.77 2.72
CA ALA A 64 7.69 -6.88 1.57
C ALA A 64 8.76 -7.16 0.50
N THR A 65 9.99 -7.43 0.92
CA THR A 65 11.10 -7.79 0.00
C THR A 65 10.83 -9.11 -0.71
N VAL A 66 10.37 -10.14 0.00
CA VAL A 66 9.96 -11.42 -0.62
C VAL A 66 8.79 -11.21 -1.58
N LEU A 67 7.81 -10.38 -1.19
CA LEU A 67 6.69 -10.03 -2.07
C LEU A 67 7.17 -9.32 -3.33
N LEU A 68 8.10 -8.39 -3.24
CA LEU A 68 8.71 -7.69 -4.38
C LEU A 68 9.32 -8.69 -5.37
N LEU A 69 10.08 -9.67 -4.88
CA LEU A 69 10.64 -10.74 -5.71
C LEU A 69 9.55 -11.63 -6.32
N ALA A 70 8.47 -11.91 -5.60
CA ALA A 70 7.37 -12.74 -6.10
C ALA A 70 6.56 -12.05 -7.21
N VAL A 71 6.53 -10.72 -7.26
CA VAL A 71 5.77 -9.95 -8.27
C VAL A 71 6.65 -9.31 -9.35
N TYR A 72 7.94 -9.61 -9.43
CA TYR A 72 8.91 -8.89 -10.30
C TYR A 72 8.52 -8.87 -11.79
N ARG A 73 7.79 -9.87 -12.28
CA ARG A 73 7.28 -9.94 -13.66
C ARG A 73 5.91 -9.30 -13.88
N ARG A 74 5.26 -8.80 -12.80
CA ARG A 74 3.90 -8.24 -12.83
C ARG A 74 3.97 -6.73 -12.78
N ARG A 75 4.18 -6.07 -13.92
CA ARG A 75 4.60 -4.66 -14.01
C ARG A 75 3.85 -3.67 -13.12
N PRO A 76 2.52 -3.51 -13.14
CA PRO A 76 1.88 -2.51 -12.27
C PRO A 76 2.08 -2.83 -10.79
N ALA A 77 1.88 -4.09 -10.39
CA ALA A 77 2.04 -4.52 -9.00
C ALA A 77 3.49 -4.40 -8.53
N PHE A 78 4.47 -4.74 -9.39
CA PHE A 78 5.90 -4.61 -9.07
C PHE A 78 6.28 -3.17 -8.73
N GLN A 79 5.86 -2.20 -9.54
CA GLN A 79 6.21 -0.79 -9.32
C GLN A 79 5.69 -0.27 -7.98
N TRP A 80 4.43 -0.57 -7.66
CA TRP A 80 3.85 -0.20 -6.37
C TRP A 80 4.49 -0.95 -5.19
N THR A 81 4.78 -2.25 -5.35
CA THR A 81 5.48 -3.02 -4.31
C THR A 81 6.90 -2.51 -4.10
N LEU A 82 7.62 -2.16 -5.17
CA LEU A 82 8.96 -1.57 -5.09
C LEU A 82 8.94 -0.25 -4.33
N PHE A 83 8.04 0.66 -4.72
CA PHE A 83 7.89 1.95 -4.04
C PHE A 83 7.59 1.77 -2.55
N GLY A 84 6.63 0.88 -2.22
CA GLY A 84 6.30 0.55 -0.83
C GLY A 84 7.49 -0.02 -0.05
N THR A 85 8.22 -0.96 -0.63
CA THR A 85 9.40 -1.56 0.00
C THR A 85 10.51 -0.54 0.22
N VAL A 86 10.73 0.38 -0.72
CA VAL A 86 11.71 1.47 -0.58
C VAL A 86 11.32 2.43 0.55
N CYS A 87 10.03 2.77 0.69
CA CYS A 87 9.55 3.59 1.80
C CYS A 87 9.80 2.91 3.16
N LEU A 88 9.50 1.61 3.27
CA LEU A 88 9.76 0.84 4.50
C LEU A 88 11.26 0.75 4.81
N LEU A 89 12.09 0.52 3.81
CA LEU A 89 13.55 0.50 3.98
C LEU A 89 14.07 1.86 4.44
N ALA A 90 13.58 2.95 3.84
CA ALA A 90 13.96 4.31 4.24
C ALA A 90 13.56 4.61 5.71
N ALA A 91 12.36 4.18 6.13
CA ALA A 91 11.92 4.28 7.52
C ALA A 91 12.83 3.50 8.46
N HIS A 92 13.21 2.27 8.07
CA HIS A 92 14.12 1.43 8.86
C HIS A 92 15.52 2.04 8.98
N VAL A 93 16.08 2.53 7.87
CA VAL A 93 17.38 3.22 7.85
C VAL A 93 17.34 4.49 8.71
N ALA A 94 16.26 5.27 8.63
CA ALA A 94 16.08 6.47 9.45
C ALA A 94 16.08 6.13 10.96
N TRP A 95 15.53 5.00 11.36
CA TRP A 95 15.60 4.56 12.76
C TRP A 95 17.05 4.31 13.21
N TRP A 96 17.82 3.56 12.42
CA TRP A 96 19.21 3.23 12.77
C TRP A 96 20.11 4.46 12.77
N VAL A 97 19.92 5.37 11.83
CA VAL A 97 20.80 6.54 11.66
C VAL A 97 20.48 7.65 12.66
N PHE A 98 19.18 7.88 12.93
CA PHE A 98 18.76 9.08 13.68
C PHE A 98 18.13 8.77 15.02
N ILE A 99 17.46 7.63 15.21
CA ILE A 99 16.75 7.32 16.47
C ILE A 99 17.60 6.45 17.38
N ALA A 100 18.26 5.43 16.87
CA ALA A 100 19.07 4.53 17.71
C ALA A 100 20.18 5.27 18.50
N PRO A 101 20.93 6.23 17.93
CA PRO A 101 21.88 7.01 18.69
C PRO A 101 21.22 7.86 19.78
N VAL A 102 20.07 8.47 19.48
CA VAL A 102 19.31 9.27 20.46
C VAL A 102 18.80 8.38 21.59
N ASN A 103 18.27 7.19 21.28
CA ASN A 103 17.84 6.24 22.31
C ASN A 103 19.00 5.81 23.23
N ALA A 104 20.20 5.59 22.67
CA ALA A 104 21.37 5.25 23.44
C ALA A 104 21.79 6.39 24.42
N GLU A 105 21.70 7.63 23.98
CA GLU A 105 21.98 8.81 24.81
C GLU A 105 20.92 8.98 25.91
N ILE A 106 19.64 8.98 25.55
CA ILE A 106 18.50 9.13 26.49
C ILE A 106 18.52 8.03 27.58
N ALA A 107 18.96 6.82 27.24
CA ALA A 107 19.04 5.73 28.20
C ALA A 107 19.99 6.00 29.38
N THR A 108 20.90 6.99 29.26
CA THR A 108 21.81 7.41 30.33
C THR A 108 21.19 8.48 31.25
N TRP A 109 20.05 9.04 30.90
CA TRP A 109 19.43 10.16 31.61
C TRP A 109 18.44 9.69 32.67
N THR A 110 18.37 10.50 33.73
CA THR A 110 17.30 10.47 34.73
C THR A 110 16.60 11.82 34.76
N PRO A 111 15.40 11.94 35.35
CA PRO A 111 14.75 13.25 35.53
C PRO A 111 15.62 14.32 36.19
N ASP A 112 16.61 13.90 36.97
CA ASP A 112 17.53 14.79 37.71
C ASP A 112 18.85 15.07 36.98
N THR A 113 19.16 14.33 35.90
CA THR A 113 20.45 14.40 35.18
C THR A 113 20.30 14.75 33.71
N ILE A 114 19.28 15.54 33.37
CA ILE A 114 18.98 15.92 31.99
C ILE A 114 20.01 16.96 31.51
N PRO A 115 20.71 16.76 30.37
CA PRO A 115 21.64 17.71 29.82
C PRO A 115 20.96 19.00 29.33
N ALA A 116 21.71 20.09 29.27
CA ALA A 116 21.15 21.40 28.88
C ALA A 116 20.62 21.44 27.44
N ASP A 117 21.16 20.60 26.57
CA ASP A 117 20.78 20.50 25.15
C ASP A 117 19.70 19.42 24.85
N TRP A 118 19.01 18.92 25.88
CA TRP A 118 18.00 17.88 25.77
C TRP A 118 16.90 18.19 24.74
N THR A 119 16.59 19.46 24.51
CA THR A 119 15.57 19.89 23.54
C THR A 119 15.98 19.58 22.10
N TRP A 120 17.26 19.58 21.79
CA TRP A 120 17.80 19.16 20.49
C TRP A 120 17.58 17.66 20.28
N TRP A 121 17.92 16.84 21.28
CA TRP A 121 17.74 15.40 21.28
C TRP A 121 16.27 15.01 21.14
N ARG A 122 15.38 15.70 21.89
CA ARG A 122 13.94 15.55 21.76
C ARG A 122 13.49 15.86 20.34
N SER A 123 13.87 16.99 19.78
CA SER A 123 13.45 17.41 18.45
C SER A 123 13.87 16.40 17.39
N GLN A 124 15.11 15.91 17.44
CA GLN A 124 15.58 14.88 16.51
C GLN A 124 14.77 13.59 16.65
N TRP A 125 14.51 13.12 17.86
CA TRP A 125 13.74 11.92 18.12
C TRP A 125 12.30 12.03 17.61
N GLU A 126 11.61 13.10 18.00
CA GLU A 126 10.20 13.32 17.67
C GLU A 126 9.97 13.50 16.16
N TYR A 127 10.73 14.37 15.52
CA TYR A 127 10.56 14.64 14.09
C TYR A 127 11.00 13.45 13.22
N THR A 128 11.99 12.69 13.65
CA THR A 128 12.38 11.47 12.90
C THR A 128 11.29 10.41 13.01
N HIS A 129 10.66 10.22 14.18
CA HIS A 129 9.51 9.32 14.32
C HIS A 129 8.32 9.78 13.46
N ALA A 130 8.06 11.08 13.39
CA ALA A 130 7.01 11.63 12.52
C ALA A 130 7.30 11.36 11.03
N ALA A 131 8.54 11.59 10.58
CA ALA A 131 8.96 11.30 9.22
C ALA A 131 8.84 9.81 8.88
N ARG A 132 9.22 8.92 9.80
CA ARG A 132 9.03 7.46 9.65
C ARG A 132 7.57 7.09 9.51
N ALA A 133 6.69 7.65 10.33
CA ALA A 133 5.26 7.39 10.24
C ALA A 133 4.70 7.74 8.83
N ILE A 134 5.12 8.86 8.25
CA ILE A 134 4.74 9.25 6.89
C ILE A 134 5.26 8.23 5.88
N LEU A 135 6.52 7.81 5.98
CA LEU A 135 7.10 6.80 5.08
C LEU A 135 6.36 5.46 5.18
N GLU A 136 5.99 5.02 6.38
CA GLU A 136 5.26 3.78 6.58
C GLU A 136 3.82 3.85 6.06
N ILE A 137 3.13 5.00 6.19
CA ILE A 137 1.82 5.24 5.59
C ILE A 137 1.90 5.15 4.05
N LEU A 138 2.90 5.81 3.44
CA LEU A 138 3.12 5.74 2.01
C LEU A 138 3.46 4.31 1.56
N GLY A 139 4.28 3.61 2.35
CA GLY A 139 4.65 2.21 2.12
C GLY A 139 3.43 1.29 2.13
N LEU A 140 2.61 1.36 3.16
CA LEU A 140 1.37 0.59 3.27
C LEU A 140 0.40 0.90 2.12
N SER A 141 0.19 2.18 1.83
CA SER A 141 -0.70 2.62 0.74
C SER A 141 -0.26 2.04 -0.60
N ALA A 142 1.03 2.06 -0.89
CA ALA A 142 1.59 1.48 -2.11
C ALA A 142 1.40 -0.04 -2.19
N LEU A 143 1.59 -0.76 -1.08
CA LEU A 143 1.37 -2.21 -1.03
C LEU A 143 -0.10 -2.57 -1.25
N VAL A 144 -1.03 -1.79 -0.70
CA VAL A 144 -2.47 -1.94 -0.95
C VAL A 144 -2.78 -1.68 -2.43
N LEU A 145 -2.26 -0.59 -3.01
CA LEU A 145 -2.42 -0.30 -4.44
C LEU A 145 -1.85 -1.42 -5.32
N SER A 146 -0.73 -2.03 -4.94
CA SER A 146 -0.16 -3.20 -5.63
C SER A 146 -1.14 -4.37 -5.73
N VAL A 147 -2.01 -4.55 -4.73
CA VAL A 147 -3.06 -5.58 -4.76
C VAL A 147 -4.23 -5.14 -5.63
N LEU A 148 -4.68 -3.88 -5.47
CA LEU A 148 -5.86 -3.36 -6.17
C LEU A 148 -5.67 -3.33 -7.70
N VAL A 149 -4.48 -2.99 -8.20
CA VAL A 149 -4.20 -2.95 -9.65
C VAL A 149 -4.24 -4.33 -10.32
N GLU A 150 -4.12 -5.41 -9.55
CA GLU A 150 -4.25 -6.78 -10.07
C GLU A 150 -5.62 -7.43 -9.78
N THR A 151 -6.51 -6.72 -9.08
CA THR A 151 -7.85 -7.24 -8.77
C THR A 151 -8.79 -6.89 -9.92
N PRO A 152 -9.25 -7.88 -10.74
CA PRO A 152 -10.18 -7.61 -11.83
C PRO A 152 -11.48 -7.03 -11.29
N THR A 153 -12.01 -5.99 -11.92
CA THR A 153 -13.32 -5.47 -11.57
C THR A 153 -14.38 -6.54 -11.87
N GLN A 154 -15.41 -6.62 -11.06
CA GLN A 154 -16.48 -7.61 -11.19
C GLN A 154 -17.13 -7.56 -12.59
N ARG A 155 -17.29 -6.37 -13.16
CA ARG A 155 -17.79 -6.17 -14.54
C ARG A 155 -16.97 -6.89 -15.61
N LEU A 156 -15.62 -6.87 -15.50
CA LEU A 156 -14.75 -7.57 -16.46
C LEU A 156 -14.87 -9.09 -16.32
N ARG A 157 -15.09 -9.60 -15.11
CA ARG A 157 -15.34 -11.03 -14.88
C ARG A 157 -16.68 -11.47 -15.45
N GLU A 158 -17.73 -10.69 -15.27
CA GLU A 158 -19.06 -10.94 -15.83
C GLU A 158 -19.02 -10.90 -17.36
N GLN A 159 -18.37 -9.92 -17.97
CA GLN A 159 -18.18 -9.86 -19.42
C GLN A 159 -17.38 -11.05 -19.96
N ALA A 160 -16.31 -11.45 -19.30
CA ALA A 160 -15.54 -12.62 -19.70
C ALA A 160 -16.36 -13.92 -19.55
N ALA A 161 -17.20 -14.04 -18.53
CA ALA A 161 -18.09 -15.18 -18.35
C ALA A 161 -19.15 -15.26 -19.44
N LEU A 162 -19.74 -14.12 -19.84
CA LEU A 162 -20.74 -14.05 -20.92
C LEU A 162 -20.14 -14.38 -22.29
N THR A 163 -18.89 -13.98 -22.56
CA THR A 163 -18.20 -14.29 -23.82
C THR A 163 -17.69 -15.72 -23.91
N THR A 164 -17.58 -16.44 -22.80
CA THR A 164 -17.13 -17.84 -22.76
C THR A 164 -18.27 -18.85 -22.63
N ASP A 165 -19.54 -18.41 -22.52
CA ASP A 165 -20.70 -19.30 -22.48
C ASP A 165 -21.05 -19.78 -23.90
N PRO A 166 -20.81 -21.07 -24.23
CA PRO A 166 -21.10 -21.61 -25.54
C PRO A 166 -22.58 -21.57 -25.89
N SER A 167 -23.48 -21.47 -24.90
CA SER A 167 -24.95 -21.40 -25.13
C SER A 167 -25.38 -20.06 -25.73
N GLN A 168 -24.56 -19.01 -25.54
CA GLN A 168 -24.80 -17.68 -26.13
C GLN A 168 -24.26 -17.56 -27.56
N MET A 169 -23.40 -18.51 -28.01
CA MET A 169 -22.83 -18.50 -29.37
C MET A 169 -23.72 -19.13 -30.42
N THR A 170 -24.86 -19.73 -30.07
CA THR A 170 -25.64 -20.57 -30.99
C THR A 170 -26.96 -19.99 -31.44
N THR A 171 -27.29 -18.76 -31.18
CA THR A 171 -28.41 -18.09 -31.84
C THR A 171 -27.92 -16.87 -32.62
N PRO A 172 -27.65 -17.01 -33.95
CA PRO A 172 -27.70 -15.84 -34.80
C PRO A 172 -29.09 -15.23 -34.59
N TYR A 173 -29.17 -13.97 -34.17
CA TYR A 173 -30.41 -13.22 -34.19
C TYR A 173 -30.89 -13.20 -35.65
N VAL A 174 -31.79 -14.13 -36.00
CA VAL A 174 -32.48 -14.10 -37.25
C VAL A 174 -33.66 -13.16 -37.05
N ASP A 175 -33.53 -11.94 -37.53
CA ASP A 175 -34.63 -10.97 -37.55
C ASP A 175 -35.83 -11.61 -38.22
N PRO A 176 -36.94 -11.81 -37.52
CA PRO A 176 -38.16 -12.40 -38.11
C PRO A 176 -38.78 -11.52 -39.22
N ALA A 177 -38.34 -10.26 -39.34
CA ALA A 177 -38.91 -9.29 -40.31
C ALA A 177 -38.69 -9.69 -41.78
N TRP A 178 -37.69 -10.52 -42.11
CA TRP A 178 -37.50 -10.97 -43.49
C TRP A 178 -38.51 -12.05 -43.95
N ARG A 179 -39.24 -12.69 -43.04
CA ARG A 179 -40.26 -13.71 -43.38
C ARG A 179 -41.59 -13.14 -43.87
N THR A 180 -41.81 -11.85 -43.77
CA THR A 180 -43.05 -11.16 -44.16
C THR A 180 -42.85 -10.18 -45.30
N ALA A 181 -41.68 -10.17 -45.96
CA ALA A 181 -41.51 -9.38 -47.17
C ALA A 181 -42.33 -10.03 -48.34
N PRO A 182 -43.23 -9.33 -48.95
CA PRO A 182 -43.92 -9.85 -50.12
C PRO A 182 -42.92 -10.04 -51.25
N ASN A 183 -43.14 -11.14 -52.03
CA ASN A 183 -42.34 -11.54 -53.16
C ASN A 183 -42.24 -10.36 -54.16
N VAL A 184 -41.10 -9.64 -54.17
CA VAL A 184 -40.90 -8.58 -55.17
C VAL A 184 -40.45 -9.26 -56.44
N ASP A 185 -41.29 -9.18 -57.41
CA ASP A 185 -41.10 -9.62 -58.79
C ASP A 185 -39.80 -8.98 -59.39
N THR A 186 -38.82 -9.82 -59.69
CA THR A 186 -37.54 -9.43 -60.23
C THR A 186 -37.50 -9.20 -61.73
N THR A 187 -38.56 -8.59 -62.29
CA THR A 187 -38.57 -8.12 -63.66
C THR A 187 -38.96 -6.66 -63.77
N ARG A 188 -38.04 -5.78 -63.44
CA ARG A 188 -37.83 -4.46 -64.06
C ARG A 188 -36.82 -3.60 -63.35
N ASP A 189 -36.01 -3.03 -64.23
CA ASP A 189 -35.16 -1.82 -64.05
C ASP A 189 -33.72 -2.00 -63.61
N GLN A 190 -32.96 -2.40 -64.61
CA GLN A 190 -31.64 -1.81 -64.83
C GLN A 190 -31.73 -0.30 -65.13
N CYS A 191 -30.80 0.45 -64.68
CA CYS A 191 -30.49 1.89 -64.81
C CYS A 191 -30.75 2.64 -63.49
N VAL A 192 -29.79 3.26 -62.88
CA VAL A 192 -28.83 4.28 -63.25
C VAL A 192 -27.86 4.49 -62.09
N TYR A 193 -26.62 4.20 -62.29
CA TYR A 193 -25.56 4.87 -61.51
C TYR A 193 -25.08 6.04 -62.36
N THR A 194 -25.29 7.25 -61.91
CA THR A 194 -24.48 8.41 -62.32
C THR A 194 -24.44 9.41 -61.17
N ILE A 195 -23.28 9.46 -60.55
CA ILE A 195 -22.48 10.61 -60.05
C ILE A 195 -23.26 11.87 -59.61
N CYS A 196 -23.15 12.23 -58.34
CA CYS A 196 -22.53 13.46 -57.88
C CYS A 196 -22.02 13.26 -56.44
#